data_7b4c17c72e8a9af50f64114dd329065e
#
_entry.id   7b4c17c72e8a9af50f64114dd329065e
#
_cell.length_a   1.000
_cell.length_b   1.000
_cell.length_c   1.000
_cell.angle_alpha   90.00
_cell.angle_beta   90.00
_cell.angle_gamma   90.00
#
_symmetry.space_group_name_H-M   'P 1'
#
loop_
_entity.id
_entity.type
_entity.pdbx_description
1 polymer ?
#
loop_
_entity_poly.entity_id
_entity_poly.type
_entity_poly.pdbx_seq_one_letter_code
_entity_poly.pdbx_strand_id
1 'polypeptide(L)'
;MPGQDAEITRLLQEWREGDRRALDRLMPLVHGDLHRLAGRLFRAESPGHTLQPTALVNEAYESLLRMDVPWQDRKHFFAIAARLMRRILVNHASARRAAKRGGGALKVTLDERSAIASGPDEQLLALDAGIDELSTFDRRKADVVELHYFGGLSYAEIAEALELSTTTVHEELRAGRAWLRQRLTRDGES
;
A
#
# COMPACT_ATOMS: atom_id res chain seq x y z
N MET A 1 -11.35 -20.41 0.26
CA MET A 1 -12.40 -21.18 0.94
C MET A 1 -13.71 -20.42 0.76
N PRO A 2 -14.66 -20.89 -0.07
CA PRO A 2 -15.86 -20.09 -0.41
C PRO A 2 -16.72 -19.70 0.83
N GLY A 3 -16.69 -20.47 1.89
CA GLY A 3 -17.46 -20.14 3.11
C GLY A 3 -16.89 -18.97 3.92
N GLN A 4 -15.57 -18.80 3.95
CA GLN A 4 -14.92 -17.72 4.69
C GLN A 4 -15.11 -16.36 3.99
N ASP A 5 -15.06 -16.34 2.65
CA ASP A 5 -15.27 -15.11 1.89
C ASP A 5 -16.70 -14.59 2.05
N ALA A 6 -17.69 -15.47 2.05
CA ALA A 6 -19.08 -15.14 2.29
C ALA A 6 -19.30 -14.60 3.73
N GLU A 7 -18.63 -15.18 4.73
CA GLU A 7 -18.70 -14.71 6.11
C GLU A 7 -18.07 -13.32 6.27
N ILE A 8 -16.89 -13.09 5.67
CA ILE A 8 -16.23 -11.78 5.66
C ILE A 8 -17.15 -10.73 5.03
N THR A 9 -17.75 -11.03 3.87
CA THR A 9 -18.67 -10.12 3.17
C THR A 9 -19.88 -9.80 4.04
N ARG A 10 -20.49 -10.78 4.71
CA ARG A 10 -21.60 -10.57 5.63
C ARG A 10 -21.21 -9.66 6.80
N LEU A 11 -20.07 -9.88 7.43
CA LEU A 11 -19.58 -9.05 8.54
C LEU A 11 -19.27 -7.62 8.10
N LEU A 12 -18.76 -7.42 6.89
CA LEU A 12 -18.56 -6.10 6.31
C LEU A 12 -19.89 -5.34 6.09
N GLN A 13 -20.94 -6.06 5.67
CA GLN A 13 -22.28 -5.48 5.53
C GLN A 13 -22.90 -5.11 6.89
N GLU A 14 -22.81 -6.00 7.88
CA GLU A 14 -23.26 -5.71 9.25
C GLU A 14 -22.53 -4.48 9.85
N TRP A 15 -21.22 -4.38 9.60
CA TRP A 15 -20.44 -3.22 10.04
C TRP A 15 -20.89 -1.92 9.35
N ARG A 16 -21.14 -1.97 8.03
CA ARG A 16 -21.71 -0.84 7.27
C ARG A 16 -23.07 -0.40 7.82
N GLU A 17 -23.89 -1.33 8.29
CA GLU A 17 -25.21 -1.06 8.89
C GLU A 17 -25.13 -0.54 10.35
N GLY A 18 -23.91 -0.38 10.88
CA GLY A 18 -23.66 0.23 12.19
C GLY A 18 -23.36 -0.78 13.31
N ASP A 19 -23.31 -2.08 13.04
CA ASP A 19 -22.89 -3.07 14.05
C ASP A 19 -21.36 -3.01 14.24
N ARG A 20 -20.92 -2.23 15.22
CA ARG A 20 -19.50 -2.13 15.57
C ARG A 20 -18.87 -3.45 16.01
N ARG A 21 -19.66 -4.40 16.54
CA ARG A 21 -19.19 -5.73 16.95
C ARG A 21 -18.86 -6.61 15.73
N ALA A 22 -19.41 -6.29 14.57
CA ALA A 22 -19.06 -7.00 13.33
C ALA A 22 -17.57 -6.88 13.00
N LEU A 23 -16.94 -5.74 13.26
CA LEU A 23 -15.51 -5.55 13.04
C LEU A 23 -14.67 -6.40 13.99
N ASP A 24 -15.06 -6.53 15.27
CA ASP A 24 -14.35 -7.38 16.23
C ASP A 24 -14.40 -8.86 15.81
N ARG A 25 -15.49 -9.29 15.17
CA ARG A 25 -15.64 -10.65 14.60
C ARG A 25 -14.91 -10.81 13.27
N LEU A 26 -14.80 -9.74 12.47
CA LEU A 26 -14.12 -9.72 11.19
C LEU A 26 -12.59 -9.83 11.36
N MET A 27 -12.03 -9.11 12.34
CA MET A 27 -10.58 -9.00 12.50
C MET A 27 -9.86 -10.33 12.64
N PRO A 28 -10.30 -11.31 13.44
CA PRO A 28 -9.66 -12.63 13.49
C PRO A 28 -9.62 -13.35 12.14
N LEU A 29 -10.63 -13.14 11.29
CA LEU A 29 -10.73 -13.78 9.98
C LEU A 29 -9.77 -13.18 8.94
N VAL A 30 -9.49 -11.87 9.05
CA VAL A 30 -8.66 -11.13 8.07
C VAL A 30 -7.25 -10.84 8.57
N HIS A 31 -6.98 -10.97 9.87
CA HIS A 31 -5.70 -10.61 10.49
C HIS A 31 -4.50 -11.30 9.82
N GLY A 32 -4.59 -12.61 9.57
CA GLY A 32 -3.51 -13.36 8.93
C GLY A 32 -3.20 -12.84 7.51
N ASP A 33 -4.22 -12.46 6.76
CA ASP A 33 -4.08 -11.90 5.41
C ASP A 33 -3.50 -10.48 5.47
N LEU A 34 -3.98 -9.64 6.39
CA LEU A 34 -3.43 -8.30 6.63
C LEU A 34 -1.97 -8.36 7.07
N HIS A 35 -1.61 -9.32 7.93
CA HIS A 35 -0.23 -9.50 8.36
C HIS A 35 0.68 -9.98 7.21
N ARG A 36 0.18 -10.87 6.34
CA ARG A 36 0.90 -11.27 5.11
C ARG A 36 1.07 -10.10 4.15
N LEU A 37 0.05 -9.26 4.01
CA LEU A 37 0.09 -8.03 3.22
C LEU A 37 1.18 -7.08 3.77
N ALA A 38 1.13 -6.77 5.05
CA ALA A 38 2.15 -5.96 5.73
C ALA A 38 3.56 -6.54 5.52
N GLY A 39 3.75 -7.85 5.73
CA GLY A 39 5.04 -8.53 5.53
C GLY A 39 5.58 -8.46 4.10
N ARG A 40 4.71 -8.37 3.07
CA ARG A 40 5.13 -8.15 1.68
C ARG A 40 5.63 -6.73 1.47
N LEU A 41 4.95 -5.74 2.03
CA LEU A 41 5.35 -4.34 1.96
C LEU A 41 6.73 -4.12 2.60
N PHE A 42 6.99 -4.78 3.73
CA PHE A 42 8.31 -4.68 4.40
C PHE A 42 9.43 -5.43 3.68
N ARG A 43 9.15 -6.47 2.89
CA ARG A 43 10.20 -7.16 2.10
C ARG A 43 10.75 -6.31 0.95
N ALA A 44 9.99 -5.33 0.48
CA ALA A 44 10.45 -4.37 -0.51
C ALA A 44 11.37 -3.29 0.10
N GLU A 45 11.52 -3.27 1.43
CA GLU A 45 12.27 -2.28 2.17
C GLU A 45 13.51 -2.90 2.85
N SER A 46 14.57 -2.11 3.03
CA SER A 46 15.85 -2.58 3.58
C SER A 46 15.82 -2.81 5.11
N PRO A 47 16.75 -3.61 5.68
CA PRO A 47 16.87 -3.80 7.12
C PRO A 47 17.14 -2.47 7.86
N GLY A 48 16.32 -2.14 8.86
CA GLY A 48 16.46 -0.91 9.65
C GLY A 48 15.15 -0.19 9.94
N HIS A 49 13.99 -0.79 9.56
CA HIS A 49 12.69 -0.23 9.87
C HIS A 49 12.38 -0.27 11.37
N THR A 50 11.96 0.89 11.90
CA THR A 50 11.38 0.99 13.25
C THR A 50 9.96 0.47 13.34
N LEU A 51 9.24 0.45 12.20
CA LEU A 51 7.88 -0.05 12.15
C LEU A 51 7.90 -1.56 11.84
N GLN A 52 7.18 -2.34 12.64
CA GLN A 52 7.02 -3.80 12.46
C GLN A 52 5.72 -4.11 11.69
N PRO A 53 5.62 -5.23 10.95
CA PRO A 53 4.38 -5.62 10.27
C PRO A 53 3.16 -5.60 11.18
N THR A 54 3.30 -6.05 12.42
CA THR A 54 2.23 -6.03 13.42
C THR A 54 1.79 -4.60 13.76
N ALA A 55 2.72 -3.65 13.90
CA ALA A 55 2.40 -2.26 14.16
C ALA A 55 1.64 -1.64 12.98
N LEU A 56 2.05 -1.93 11.73
CA LEU A 56 1.34 -1.48 10.54
C LEU A 56 -0.09 -2.02 10.49
N VAL A 57 -0.30 -3.30 10.84
CA VAL A 57 -1.64 -3.88 10.90
C VAL A 57 -2.49 -3.20 11.96
N ASN A 58 -1.93 -2.91 13.14
CA ASN A 58 -2.65 -2.22 14.23
C ASN A 58 -3.03 -0.78 13.84
N GLU A 59 -2.10 -0.02 13.25
CA GLU A 59 -2.39 1.35 12.77
C GLU A 59 -3.45 1.35 11.65
N ALA A 60 -3.38 0.36 10.75
CA ALA A 60 -4.40 0.18 9.72
C ALA A 60 -5.76 -0.15 10.34
N TYR A 61 -5.81 -1.03 11.35
CA TYR A 61 -7.04 -1.36 12.07
C TYR A 61 -7.66 -0.12 12.73
N GLU A 62 -6.87 0.65 13.49
CA GLU A 62 -7.36 1.90 14.12
C GLU A 62 -7.89 2.91 13.09
N SER A 63 -7.26 2.96 11.93
CA SER A 63 -7.70 3.85 10.85
C SER A 63 -8.99 3.34 10.19
N LEU A 64 -9.13 2.03 9.98
CA LEU A 64 -10.34 1.39 9.47
C LEU A 64 -11.54 1.66 10.37
N LEU A 65 -11.36 1.63 11.70
CA LEU A 65 -12.41 1.94 12.70
C LEU A 65 -13.01 3.34 12.51
N ARG A 66 -12.24 4.28 11.99
CA ARG A 66 -12.64 5.70 11.82
C ARG A 66 -13.20 6.00 10.44
N MET A 67 -13.13 5.03 9.53
CA MET A 67 -13.57 5.22 8.15
C MET A 67 -15.06 4.90 8.01
N ASP A 68 -15.78 5.81 7.37
CA ASP A 68 -17.14 5.56 6.88
C ASP A 68 -17.04 5.14 5.41
N VAL A 69 -17.04 3.82 5.17
CA VAL A 69 -16.86 3.23 3.84
C VAL A 69 -18.07 2.36 3.51
N PRO A 70 -18.66 2.48 2.32
CA PRO A 70 -19.69 1.57 1.84
C PRO A 70 -19.07 0.21 1.47
N TRP A 71 -18.73 -0.58 2.50
CA TRP A 71 -18.13 -1.90 2.34
C TRP A 71 -18.96 -2.79 1.41
N GLN A 72 -18.32 -3.36 0.39
CA GLN A 72 -18.97 -4.22 -0.58
C GLN A 72 -18.70 -5.69 -0.28
N ASP A 73 -17.44 -6.09 -0.39
CA ASP A 73 -17.00 -7.47 -0.20
C ASP A 73 -15.58 -7.55 0.34
N ARG A 74 -15.07 -8.79 0.50
CA ARG A 74 -13.71 -9.08 0.96
C ARG A 74 -12.64 -8.37 0.11
N LYS A 75 -12.79 -8.33 -1.20
CA LYS A 75 -11.77 -7.78 -2.11
C LYS A 75 -11.70 -6.27 -2.00
N HIS A 76 -12.85 -5.61 -1.96
CA HIS A 76 -12.96 -4.19 -1.68
C HIS A 76 -12.31 -3.83 -0.34
N PHE A 77 -12.52 -4.64 0.71
CA PHE A 77 -11.87 -4.47 2.00
C PHE A 77 -10.34 -4.53 1.89
N PHE A 78 -9.78 -5.55 1.22
CA PHE A 78 -8.31 -5.67 1.07
C PHE A 78 -7.71 -4.60 0.15
N ALA A 79 -8.43 -4.13 -0.86
CA ALA A 79 -8.02 -3.02 -1.68
C ALA A 79 -7.87 -1.72 -0.87
N ILE A 80 -8.85 -1.43 0.00
CA ILE A 80 -8.79 -0.27 0.91
C ILE A 80 -7.69 -0.44 1.96
N ALA A 81 -7.58 -1.62 2.56
CA ALA A 81 -6.52 -1.92 3.52
C ALA A 81 -5.11 -1.73 2.92
N ALA A 82 -4.90 -2.14 1.67
CA ALA A 82 -3.64 -1.95 0.95
C ALA A 82 -3.28 -0.47 0.78
N ARG A 83 -4.24 0.35 0.32
CA ARG A 83 -4.08 1.80 0.17
C ARG A 83 -3.78 2.47 1.51
N LEU A 84 -4.47 2.06 2.55
CA LEU A 84 -4.29 2.56 3.89
C LEU A 84 -2.89 2.24 4.44
N MET A 85 -2.46 0.98 4.31
CA MET A 85 -1.12 0.55 4.73
C MET A 85 -0.02 1.28 3.95
N ARG A 86 -0.18 1.47 2.63
CA ARG A 86 0.74 2.30 1.83
C ARG A 86 0.85 3.70 2.43
N ARG A 87 -0.29 4.37 2.67
CA ARG A 87 -0.32 5.72 3.24
C ARG A 87 0.36 5.81 4.60
N ILE A 88 0.17 4.82 5.48
CA ILE A 88 0.82 4.74 6.78
C ILE A 88 2.34 4.65 6.59
N LEU A 89 2.83 3.76 5.73
CA LEU A 89 4.26 3.60 5.44
C LEU A 89 4.90 4.89 4.90
N VAL A 90 4.22 5.55 3.96
CA VAL A 90 4.65 6.84 3.38
C VAL A 90 4.74 7.93 4.45
N ASN A 91 3.76 8.01 5.35
CA ASN A 91 3.78 8.96 6.46
C ASN A 91 4.96 8.70 7.40
N HIS A 92 5.24 7.44 7.74
CA HIS A 92 6.39 7.07 8.55
C HIS A 92 7.72 7.38 7.85
N ALA A 93 7.85 7.10 6.55
CA ALA A 93 9.04 7.45 5.76
C ALA A 93 9.27 8.97 5.72
N SER A 94 8.22 9.74 5.50
CA SER A 94 8.25 11.21 5.49
C SER A 94 8.67 11.77 6.84
N ALA A 95 8.13 11.23 7.95
CA ALA A 95 8.48 11.65 9.30
C ALA A 95 9.96 11.34 9.63
N ARG A 96 10.45 10.15 9.26
CA ARG A 96 11.87 9.79 9.43
C ARG A 96 12.80 10.72 8.64
N ARG A 97 12.43 11.03 7.40
CA ARG A 97 13.19 11.97 6.55
C ARG A 97 13.22 13.39 7.16
N ALA A 98 12.10 13.86 7.70
CA ALA A 98 12.03 15.15 8.40
C ALA A 98 12.91 15.16 9.66
N ALA A 99 12.87 14.11 10.48
CA ALA A 99 13.68 13.97 11.68
C ALA A 99 15.19 13.94 11.37
N LYS A 100 15.60 13.23 10.32
CA LYS A 100 17.00 13.22 9.84
C LYS A 100 17.50 14.61 9.39
N ARG A 101 16.61 15.46 8.85
CA ARG A 101 16.95 16.83 8.43
C ARG A 101 16.87 17.85 9.57
N GLY A 102 16.04 17.63 10.59
CA GLY A 102 15.83 18.53 11.72
C GLY A 102 16.75 18.30 12.93
N GLY A 103 17.41 17.15 13.00
CA GLY A 103 18.37 16.83 14.07
C GLY A 103 19.77 17.31 13.70
N GLY A 104 20.15 18.51 14.17
CA GLY A 104 21.46 19.17 14.18
C GLY A 104 22.49 18.72 13.15
N ALA A 105 23.07 19.69 12.44
CA ALA A 105 24.06 19.52 11.39
C ALA A 105 25.16 18.49 11.73
N LEU A 106 24.98 17.24 11.37
CA LEU A 106 26.10 16.39 11.02
C LEU A 106 26.64 16.95 9.69
N LYS A 107 27.80 17.63 9.79
CA LYS A 107 28.63 17.93 8.63
C LYS A 107 28.97 16.58 7.96
N VAL A 108 28.15 16.19 7.01
CA VAL A 108 28.52 15.16 6.03
C VAL A 108 29.48 15.90 5.10
N THR A 109 30.77 15.61 5.22
CA THR A 109 31.76 15.93 4.18
C THR A 109 31.23 15.31 2.87
N LEU A 110 30.86 16.16 1.92
CA LEU A 110 30.57 15.77 0.55
C LEU A 110 31.83 15.15 -0.05
N ASP A 111 31.94 13.86 0.02
CA ASP A 111 32.84 13.11 -0.83
C ASP A 111 32.07 12.89 -2.16
N GLU A 112 32.52 13.56 -3.22
CA GLU A 112 31.88 13.66 -4.55
C GLU A 112 31.78 12.32 -5.31
N ARG A 113 31.90 11.18 -4.62
CA ARG A 113 31.87 9.83 -5.21
C ARG A 113 30.81 8.90 -4.66
N SER A 114 29.98 9.33 -3.74
CA SER A 114 28.75 8.61 -3.43
C SER A 114 27.68 9.05 -4.41
N ALA A 115 27.55 8.32 -5.49
CA ALA A 115 26.26 8.23 -6.17
C ALA A 115 25.25 7.91 -5.06
N ILE A 116 24.37 8.87 -4.75
CA ILE A 116 23.39 8.77 -3.68
C ILE A 116 22.45 7.65 -4.11
N ALA A 117 22.74 6.43 -3.70
CA ALA A 117 21.74 5.38 -3.72
C ALA A 117 20.63 5.86 -2.79
N SER A 118 19.52 6.31 -3.37
CA SER A 118 18.35 6.76 -2.64
C SER A 118 18.03 5.74 -1.56
N GLY A 119 17.97 6.18 -0.30
CA GLY A 119 17.64 5.27 0.80
C GLY A 119 16.26 4.65 0.59
N PRO A 120 15.93 3.55 1.31
CA PRO A 120 14.63 2.87 1.17
C PRO A 120 13.44 3.82 1.32
N ASP A 121 13.51 4.76 2.25
CA ASP A 121 12.48 5.78 2.46
C ASP A 121 12.31 6.68 1.23
N GLU A 122 13.40 7.07 0.58
CA GLU A 122 13.37 7.91 -0.61
C GLU A 122 12.80 7.16 -1.81
N GLN A 123 13.13 5.88 -1.96
CA GLN A 123 12.55 5.02 -3.01
C GLN A 123 11.05 4.82 -2.80
N LEU A 124 10.60 4.62 -1.56
CA LEU A 124 9.18 4.51 -1.24
C LEU A 124 8.44 5.80 -1.55
N LEU A 125 8.98 6.95 -1.15
CA LEU A 125 8.38 8.27 -1.42
C LEU A 125 8.33 8.59 -2.91
N ALA A 126 9.38 8.24 -3.66
CA ALA A 126 9.41 8.44 -5.11
C ALA A 126 8.39 7.54 -5.82
N LEU A 127 8.25 6.27 -5.39
CA LEU A 127 7.24 5.35 -5.92
C LEU A 127 5.82 5.84 -5.61
N ASP A 128 5.58 6.32 -4.38
CA ASP A 128 4.32 6.90 -3.96
C ASP A 128 3.92 8.08 -4.83
N ALA A 129 4.84 9.06 -4.98
CA ALA A 129 4.63 10.21 -5.84
C ALA A 129 4.38 9.82 -7.30
N GLY A 130 5.09 8.81 -7.81
CA GLY A 130 4.88 8.28 -9.15
C GLY A 130 3.49 7.66 -9.34
N ILE A 131 2.99 6.90 -8.37
CA ILE A 131 1.63 6.32 -8.43
C ILE A 131 0.58 7.43 -8.34
N ASP A 132 0.77 8.43 -7.49
CA ASP A 132 -0.15 9.56 -7.39
C ASP A 132 -0.18 10.36 -8.71
N GLU A 133 0.97 10.63 -9.32
CA GLU A 133 1.06 11.27 -10.63
C GLU A 133 0.36 10.43 -11.72
N LEU A 134 0.63 9.11 -11.76
CA LEU A 134 -0.06 8.20 -12.67
C LEU A 134 -1.58 8.26 -12.51
N SER A 135 -2.07 8.38 -11.29
CA SER A 135 -3.50 8.45 -10.99
C SER A 135 -4.20 9.68 -11.52
N THR A 136 -3.46 10.76 -11.79
CA THR A 136 -4.02 12.02 -12.32
C THR A 136 -4.47 11.92 -13.78
N PHE A 137 -3.85 11.06 -14.57
CA PHE A 137 -4.17 10.88 -15.99
C PHE A 137 -4.65 9.47 -16.34
N ASP A 138 -4.33 8.46 -15.54
CA ASP A 138 -4.82 7.08 -15.72
C ASP A 138 -5.06 6.40 -14.38
N ARG A 139 -6.20 6.70 -13.79
CA ARG A 139 -6.64 6.18 -12.50
C ARG A 139 -6.68 4.65 -12.48
N ARG A 140 -7.22 4.03 -13.53
CA ARG A 140 -7.34 2.58 -13.62
C ARG A 140 -5.97 1.90 -13.57
N LYS A 141 -5.01 2.43 -14.32
CA LYS A 141 -3.63 1.93 -14.35
C LYS A 141 -2.95 2.07 -12.98
N ALA A 142 -3.13 3.22 -12.33
CA ALA A 142 -2.62 3.45 -11.00
C ALA A 142 -3.22 2.47 -9.97
N ASP A 143 -4.54 2.25 -10.01
CA ASP A 143 -5.23 1.30 -9.13
C ASP A 143 -4.71 -0.14 -9.33
N VAL A 144 -4.53 -0.59 -10.58
CA VAL A 144 -3.96 -1.92 -10.88
C VAL A 144 -2.54 -2.06 -10.31
N VAL A 145 -1.69 -1.05 -10.51
CA VAL A 145 -0.32 -1.03 -9.98
C VAL A 145 -0.34 -1.06 -8.45
N GLU A 146 -1.14 -0.22 -7.82
CA GLU A 146 -1.25 -0.13 -6.38
C GLU A 146 -1.73 -1.44 -5.75
N LEU A 147 -2.80 -2.03 -6.27
CA LEU A 147 -3.34 -3.30 -5.77
C LEU A 147 -2.36 -4.45 -5.95
N HIS A 148 -1.59 -4.46 -7.03
CA HIS A 148 -0.58 -5.48 -7.25
C HIS A 148 0.61 -5.35 -6.29
N TYR A 149 1.23 -4.16 -6.21
CA TYR A 149 2.46 -3.96 -5.44
C TYR A 149 2.21 -3.79 -3.94
N PHE A 150 1.24 -2.98 -3.58
CA PHE A 150 0.90 -2.70 -2.19
C PHE A 150 -0.21 -3.62 -1.67
N GLY A 151 -1.18 -4.00 -2.50
CA GLY A 151 -2.23 -4.96 -2.15
C GLY A 151 -1.74 -6.41 -2.15
N GLY A 152 -0.72 -6.70 -2.96
CA GLY A 152 -0.24 -8.06 -3.19
C GLY A 152 -1.32 -8.99 -3.73
N LEU A 153 -2.32 -8.41 -4.42
CA LEU A 153 -3.40 -9.15 -5.06
C LEU A 153 -2.88 -9.84 -6.33
N SER A 154 -3.39 -11.01 -6.58
CA SER A 154 -3.20 -11.72 -7.86
C SER A 154 -3.95 -11.00 -8.98
N TYR A 155 -3.61 -11.28 -10.23
CA TYR A 155 -4.31 -10.71 -11.38
C TYR A 155 -5.80 -11.03 -11.38
N ALA A 156 -6.19 -12.21 -10.92
CA ALA A 156 -7.59 -12.60 -10.82
C ALA A 156 -8.33 -11.78 -9.75
N GLU A 157 -7.72 -11.57 -8.58
CA GLU A 157 -8.29 -10.75 -7.50
C GLU A 157 -8.40 -9.27 -7.90
N ILE A 158 -7.40 -8.73 -8.62
CA ILE A 158 -7.43 -7.36 -9.14
C ILE A 158 -8.53 -7.23 -10.21
N ALA A 159 -8.61 -8.20 -11.14
CA ALA A 159 -9.62 -8.23 -12.18
C ALA A 159 -11.03 -8.16 -11.61
N GLU A 160 -11.27 -8.94 -10.56
CA GLU A 160 -12.56 -8.96 -9.88
C GLU A 160 -12.80 -7.69 -9.04
N ALA A 161 -11.78 -7.18 -8.33
CA ALA A 161 -11.91 -5.97 -7.51
C ALA A 161 -12.16 -4.70 -8.33
N LEU A 162 -11.67 -4.66 -9.58
CA LEU A 162 -11.81 -3.52 -10.48
C LEU A 162 -12.80 -3.77 -11.63
N GLU A 163 -13.50 -4.90 -11.62
CA GLU A 163 -14.45 -5.31 -12.68
C GLU A 163 -13.80 -5.32 -14.08
N LEU A 164 -12.56 -5.85 -14.16
CA LEU A 164 -11.77 -5.94 -15.38
C LEU A 164 -11.56 -7.40 -15.80
N SER A 165 -11.09 -7.62 -17.03
CA SER A 165 -10.54 -8.92 -17.43
C SER A 165 -9.12 -9.11 -16.90
N THR A 166 -8.70 -10.34 -16.65
CA THR A 166 -7.30 -10.64 -16.26
C THR A 166 -6.30 -10.22 -17.33
N THR A 167 -6.69 -10.26 -18.61
CA THR A 167 -5.88 -9.75 -19.73
C THR A 167 -5.68 -8.25 -19.61
N THR A 168 -6.74 -7.49 -19.33
CA THR A 168 -6.67 -6.04 -19.12
C THR A 168 -5.77 -5.72 -17.93
N VAL A 169 -5.90 -6.43 -16.79
CA VAL A 169 -5.03 -6.26 -15.64
C VAL A 169 -3.56 -6.45 -16.00
N HIS A 170 -3.26 -7.49 -16.79
CA HIS A 170 -1.88 -7.77 -17.24
C HIS A 170 -1.33 -6.63 -18.10
N GLU A 171 -2.12 -6.12 -19.03
CA GLU A 171 -1.73 -5.01 -19.91
C GLU A 171 -1.53 -3.70 -19.14
N GLU A 172 -2.47 -3.35 -18.25
CA GLU A 172 -2.40 -2.15 -17.43
C GLU A 172 -1.20 -2.20 -16.47
N LEU A 173 -0.95 -3.35 -15.86
CA LEU A 173 0.21 -3.53 -15.00
C LEU A 173 1.52 -3.39 -15.76
N ARG A 174 1.63 -3.98 -16.96
CA ARG A 174 2.82 -3.88 -17.81
C ARG A 174 3.09 -2.42 -18.20
N ALA A 175 2.05 -1.71 -18.65
CA ALA A 175 2.17 -0.31 -19.04
C ALA A 175 2.49 0.60 -17.85
N GLY A 176 1.82 0.41 -16.70
CA GLY A 176 2.08 1.16 -15.47
C GLY A 176 3.50 0.98 -14.94
N ARG A 177 4.01 -0.27 -14.97
CA ARG A 177 5.41 -0.57 -14.64
C ARG A 177 6.42 0.14 -15.54
N ALA A 178 6.17 0.13 -16.85
CA ALA A 178 7.05 0.79 -17.81
C ALA A 178 7.08 2.31 -17.55
N TRP A 179 5.94 2.92 -17.34
CA TRP A 179 5.82 4.34 -17.04
C TRP A 179 6.51 4.70 -15.72
N LEU A 180 6.24 3.99 -14.64
CA LEU A 180 6.88 4.22 -13.34
C LEU A 180 8.40 4.07 -13.42
N ARG A 181 8.89 3.06 -14.13
CA ARG A 181 10.33 2.86 -14.32
C ARG A 181 10.96 4.07 -15.03
N GLN A 182 10.35 4.56 -16.09
CA GLN A 182 10.84 5.74 -16.81
C GLN A 182 10.81 6.99 -15.92
N ARG A 183 9.74 7.17 -15.12
CA ARG A 183 9.57 8.30 -14.20
C ARG A 183 10.66 8.31 -13.12
N LEU A 184 10.86 7.15 -12.46
CA LEU A 184 11.85 7.01 -11.39
C LEU A 184 13.30 7.15 -11.88
N THR A 185 13.60 6.77 -13.13
CA THR A 185 14.95 6.96 -13.71
C THR A 185 15.25 8.44 -13.96
N ARG A 186 14.28 9.21 -14.41
CA ARG A 186 14.45 10.67 -14.64
C ARG A 186 14.72 11.45 -13.35
N ASP A 187 14.11 11.05 -12.24
CA ASP A 187 14.34 11.69 -10.94
C ASP A 187 15.71 11.37 -10.35
N GLY A 188 16.30 10.23 -10.72
CA GLY A 188 17.66 9.84 -10.30
C GLY A 188 18.77 10.53 -11.07
N GLU A 189 18.47 11.19 -12.20
CA GLU A 189 19.44 11.90 -13.05
C GLU A 189 19.44 13.43 -12.85
N SER A 190 18.54 13.95 -11.98
CA SER A 190 18.40 15.39 -11.67
C SER A 190 18.95 15.72 -10.30
#